data_53c67fa485248be9e9fde568ae8122f9
#
_entry.id   53c67fa485248be9e9fde568ae8122f9
#
_cell.length_a   1.000
_cell.length_b   1.000
_cell.length_c   1.000
_cell.angle_alpha   90.00
_cell.angle_beta   90.00
_cell.angle_gamma   90.00
#
_symmetry.space_group_name_H-M   'P 1'
#
loop_
_entity.id
_entity.type
_entity.pdbx_description
1 polymer ?
#
loop_
_entity_poly.entity_id
_entity_poly.type
_entity_poly.pdbx_seq_one_letter_code
_entity_poly.pdbx_strand_id
1 'polypeptide(L)'
;MSGRTDRRTDPSPPEAEGASNGDARIEREAEAADVRTLRRVGWRLVLWAGGSMLAVLLVLGTVLYGAVARSLEASGVAALDARADAIAELIEDPRRALQVGLAFGGRGSGTFALVLRPDGRPLALPGMRLPAGLPDLTSAAAALVDGRDVRVARIEDVPVRILSERVTARRLGDLVVQVVGDRTAEQRTLDVLRVVLLVGSLLAAVAAGAAAAWYARWALVPVRDALAAQRAALRRQRQFAADASHELRTPLAVIASAVEYLRRHPERPVGEVADALDDIGAETGRLGRLVDDLLLLARSDSGAVSLERLPVDLGAIAEEAVATRAKLAAERGVAVEVRVEPSLVEGDAARLRQLVGNLLDNAIRHAPPRGHVWLRVGGDGSGVELVVEDDGPGIRPEHLPRVFDRFWRAPGAPGEGSGLGLAIAAWIVERHGGRIAAANRPAGGARFSVWLPRLAVPTEVR
;
A
#
# COMPACT_ATOMS: atom_id res chain seq x y z
N MET A 1 -62.49 18.74 43.04
CA MET A 1 -61.42 18.14 43.87
C MET A 1 -60.54 17.33 42.92
N SER A 2 -59.33 17.81 42.79
CA SER A 2 -58.32 17.49 41.82
C SER A 2 -57.62 16.18 42.15
N GLY A 3 -57.55 15.22 41.23
CA GLY A 3 -56.72 14.00 41.27
C GLY A 3 -55.58 14.06 40.28
N ARG A 4 -54.39 14.41 40.76
CA ARG A 4 -53.12 14.40 40.02
C ARG A 4 -52.66 12.95 39.86
N THR A 5 -52.62 12.48 38.61
CA THR A 5 -51.92 11.23 38.24
C THR A 5 -50.45 11.55 37.99
N ASP A 6 -49.60 11.06 38.89
CA ASP A 6 -48.17 11.10 38.86
C ASP A 6 -47.64 10.10 37.80
N ARG A 7 -47.13 10.60 36.68
CA ARG A 7 -46.39 9.81 35.67
C ARG A 7 -44.94 9.66 36.17
N ARG A 8 -44.60 8.52 36.75
CA ARG A 8 -43.19 8.12 36.90
C ARG A 8 -42.60 7.87 35.53
N THR A 9 -41.70 8.72 35.10
CA THR A 9 -40.79 8.49 34.00
C THR A 9 -39.69 7.59 34.44
N ASP A 10 -39.64 6.40 33.83
CA ASP A 10 -38.58 5.43 33.97
C ASP A 10 -37.33 5.96 33.22
N PRO A 11 -36.16 6.10 33.83
CA PRO A 11 -34.95 6.53 33.11
C PRO A 11 -34.33 5.33 32.43
N SER A 12 -34.44 5.24 31.11
CA SER A 12 -33.64 4.35 30.26
C SER A 12 -32.15 4.63 30.44
N PRO A 13 -31.29 3.63 30.52
CA PRO A 13 -29.84 3.84 30.72
C PRO A 13 -29.16 4.36 29.46
N PRO A 14 -28.42 5.49 29.54
CA PRO A 14 -27.74 6.10 28.39
C PRO A 14 -26.30 5.62 28.16
N GLU A 15 -25.92 4.43 28.60
CA GLU A 15 -24.50 4.05 28.63
C GLU A 15 -23.99 3.23 27.44
N ALA A 16 -24.85 2.65 26.59
CA ALA A 16 -24.38 1.79 25.49
C ALA A 16 -23.99 2.54 24.21
N GLU A 17 -24.58 3.71 23.94
CA GLU A 17 -24.25 4.51 22.74
C GLU A 17 -22.95 5.34 22.87
N GLY A 18 -22.56 5.70 24.09
CA GLY A 18 -21.34 6.48 24.35
C GLY A 18 -20.04 5.71 24.11
N ALA A 19 -20.02 4.42 24.43
CA ALA A 19 -18.82 3.57 24.27
C ALA A 19 -18.53 3.28 22.78
N SER A 20 -19.56 3.00 21.98
CA SER A 20 -19.40 2.75 20.53
C SER A 20 -18.91 3.97 19.76
N ASN A 21 -19.33 5.17 20.13
CA ASN A 21 -18.89 6.41 19.51
C ASN A 21 -17.45 6.82 19.91
N GLY A 22 -17.02 6.46 21.12
CA GLY A 22 -15.66 6.68 21.59
C GLY A 22 -14.62 5.86 20.83
N ASP A 23 -14.87 4.56 20.66
CA ASP A 23 -13.98 3.64 19.95
C ASP A 23 -13.88 3.98 18.46
N ALA A 24 -14.98 4.32 17.80
CA ALA A 24 -15.01 4.75 16.41
C ALA A 24 -14.28 6.09 16.17
N ARG A 25 -14.18 6.94 17.18
CA ARG A 25 -13.42 8.19 17.13
C ARG A 25 -11.93 7.95 17.28
N ILE A 26 -11.54 7.11 18.24
CA ILE A 26 -10.13 6.72 18.46
C ILE A 26 -9.56 6.01 17.23
N GLU A 27 -10.35 5.14 16.60
CA GLU A 27 -9.93 4.47 15.36
C GLU A 27 -9.72 5.43 14.19
N ARG A 28 -10.64 6.40 14.00
CA ARG A 28 -10.48 7.42 12.95
C ARG A 28 -9.28 8.35 13.20
N GLU A 29 -9.01 8.69 14.45
CA GLU A 29 -7.84 9.48 14.83
C GLU A 29 -6.52 8.71 14.61
N ALA A 30 -6.50 7.41 14.91
CA ALA A 30 -5.36 6.53 14.64
C ALA A 30 -5.12 6.34 13.13
N GLU A 31 -6.16 6.16 12.33
CA GLU A 31 -6.07 6.04 10.88
C GLU A 31 -5.57 7.35 10.23
N ALA A 32 -6.06 8.49 10.71
CA ALA A 32 -5.59 9.80 10.27
C ALA A 32 -4.13 10.09 10.70
N ALA A 33 -3.68 9.56 11.83
CA ALA A 33 -2.30 9.68 12.29
C ALA A 33 -1.34 8.85 11.41
N ASP A 34 -1.73 7.63 11.04
CA ASP A 34 -0.94 6.77 10.15
C ASP A 34 -0.80 7.35 8.75
N VAL A 35 -1.88 7.87 8.18
CA VAL A 35 -1.84 8.55 6.87
C VAL A 35 -0.90 9.76 6.90
N ARG A 36 -0.91 10.53 7.99
CA ARG A 36 0.00 11.67 8.17
C ARG A 36 1.45 11.23 8.28
N THR A 37 1.73 10.14 9.00
CA THR A 37 3.07 9.59 9.18
C THR A 37 3.64 9.05 7.87
N LEU A 38 2.87 8.26 7.13
CA LEU A 38 3.25 7.73 5.82
C LEU A 38 3.48 8.85 4.79
N ARG A 39 2.65 9.89 4.81
CA ARG A 39 2.82 11.05 3.94
C ARG A 39 4.09 11.83 4.28
N ARG A 40 4.44 11.95 5.58
CA ARG A 40 5.67 12.61 6.03
C ARG A 40 6.93 11.84 5.61
N VAL A 41 6.91 10.52 5.72
CA VAL A 41 8.00 9.65 5.23
C VAL A 41 8.15 9.78 3.71
N GLY A 42 7.05 9.74 2.95
CA GLY A 42 7.06 9.92 1.50
C GLY A 42 7.69 11.26 1.08
N TRP A 43 7.31 12.38 1.71
CA TRP A 43 7.89 13.69 1.43
C TRP A 43 9.39 13.78 1.78
N ARG A 44 9.82 13.13 2.87
CA ARG A 44 11.25 13.06 3.22
C ARG A 44 12.05 12.32 2.14
N LEU A 45 11.55 11.21 1.63
CA LEU A 45 12.20 10.46 0.54
C LEU A 45 12.31 11.30 -0.73
N VAL A 46 11.26 12.03 -1.11
CA VAL A 46 11.28 12.94 -2.28
C VAL A 46 12.33 14.05 -2.11
N LEU A 47 12.37 14.69 -0.94
CA LEU A 47 13.33 15.76 -0.66
C LEU A 47 14.77 15.23 -0.64
N TRP A 48 15.01 14.07 -0.05
CA TRP A 48 16.34 13.45 -0.03
C TRP A 48 16.79 13.03 -1.44
N ALA A 49 15.92 12.36 -2.21
CA ALA A 49 16.26 11.93 -3.57
C ALA A 49 16.50 13.10 -4.51
N GLY A 50 15.60 14.10 -4.52
CA GLY A 50 15.75 15.29 -5.35
C GLY A 50 16.92 16.15 -4.92
N GLY A 51 17.09 16.36 -3.61
CA GLY A 51 18.19 17.17 -3.03
C GLY A 51 19.57 16.55 -3.26
N SER A 52 19.73 15.25 -3.04
CA SER A 52 20.99 14.56 -3.29
C SER A 52 21.36 14.54 -4.77
N MET A 53 20.38 14.30 -5.66
CA MET A 53 20.59 14.35 -7.09
C MET A 53 21.03 15.74 -7.54
N LEU A 54 20.37 16.78 -7.06
CA LEU A 54 20.74 18.16 -7.37
C LEU A 54 22.17 18.49 -6.87
N ALA A 55 22.51 18.08 -5.65
CA ALA A 55 23.85 18.32 -5.10
C ALA A 55 24.95 17.64 -5.94
N VAL A 56 24.75 16.39 -6.32
CA VAL A 56 25.70 15.63 -7.17
C VAL A 56 25.86 16.31 -8.52
N LEU A 57 24.75 16.70 -9.16
CA LEU A 57 24.79 17.34 -10.48
C LEU A 57 25.43 18.74 -10.43
N LEU A 58 25.23 19.51 -9.36
CA LEU A 58 25.87 20.81 -9.19
C LEU A 58 27.39 20.65 -9.00
N VAL A 59 27.83 19.67 -8.22
CA VAL A 59 29.27 19.39 -8.06
C VAL A 59 29.87 18.95 -9.40
N LEU A 60 29.26 18.00 -10.09
CA LEU A 60 29.73 17.51 -11.39
C LEU A 60 29.72 18.64 -12.43
N GLY A 61 28.64 19.44 -12.46
CA GLY A 61 28.50 20.59 -13.35
C GLY A 61 29.60 21.64 -13.11
N THR A 62 29.93 21.91 -11.85
CA THR A 62 31.02 22.85 -11.48
C THR A 62 32.38 22.35 -11.96
N VAL A 63 32.64 21.04 -11.77
CA VAL A 63 33.90 20.41 -12.24
C VAL A 63 33.99 20.46 -13.75
N LEU A 64 32.92 20.10 -14.48
CA LEU A 64 32.87 20.13 -15.93
C LEU A 64 33.02 21.53 -16.47
N TYR A 65 32.31 22.50 -15.90
CA TYR A 65 32.44 23.91 -16.29
C TYR A 65 33.87 24.41 -16.12
N GLY A 66 34.51 24.11 -14.98
CA GLY A 66 35.89 24.50 -14.71
C GLY A 66 36.90 23.80 -15.63
N ALA A 67 36.64 22.57 -16.03
CA ALA A 67 37.49 21.85 -17.02
C ALA A 67 37.40 22.48 -18.41
N VAL A 68 36.19 22.76 -18.87
CA VAL A 68 35.97 23.39 -20.18
C VAL A 68 36.52 24.83 -20.20
N ALA A 69 36.30 25.60 -19.14
CA ALA A 69 36.81 26.96 -19.02
C ALA A 69 38.34 26.97 -19.10
N ARG A 70 39.04 26.08 -18.38
CA ARG A 70 40.52 25.94 -18.47
C ARG A 70 40.99 25.48 -19.85
N SER A 71 40.29 24.56 -20.45
CA SER A 71 40.62 24.09 -21.83
C SER A 71 40.50 25.20 -22.86
N LEU A 72 39.42 25.98 -22.82
CA LEU A 72 39.22 27.13 -23.70
C LEU A 72 40.26 28.22 -23.45
N GLU A 73 40.61 28.47 -22.21
CA GLU A 73 41.65 29.43 -21.85
C GLU A 73 43.02 29.01 -22.40
N ALA A 74 43.42 27.75 -22.19
CA ALA A 74 44.68 27.21 -22.70
C ALA A 74 44.75 27.25 -24.22
N SER A 75 43.67 26.87 -24.89
CA SER A 75 43.60 26.93 -26.37
C SER A 75 43.65 28.34 -26.90
N GLY A 76 42.98 29.28 -26.20
CA GLY A 76 43.00 30.70 -26.57
C GLY A 76 44.39 31.33 -26.40
N VAL A 77 45.12 31.00 -25.32
CA VAL A 77 46.50 31.46 -25.13
C VAL A 77 47.43 30.87 -26.19
N ALA A 78 47.35 29.55 -26.43
CA ALA A 78 48.16 28.90 -27.47
C ALA A 78 47.97 29.48 -28.88
N ALA A 79 46.74 29.86 -29.21
CA ALA A 79 46.45 30.53 -30.49
C ALA A 79 47.10 31.93 -30.61
N LEU A 80 47.15 32.67 -29.50
CA LEU A 80 47.82 33.97 -29.44
C LEU A 80 49.34 33.82 -29.49
N ASP A 81 49.92 32.81 -28.79
CA ASP A 81 51.35 32.50 -28.86
C ASP A 81 51.78 32.17 -30.30
N ALA A 82 51.09 31.23 -30.94
CA ALA A 82 51.39 30.85 -32.31
C ALA A 82 51.32 32.06 -33.30
N ARG A 83 50.43 33.01 -33.00
CA ARG A 83 50.32 34.25 -33.79
C ARG A 83 51.44 35.22 -33.51
N ALA A 84 51.86 35.36 -32.23
CA ALA A 84 52.98 36.21 -31.84
C ALA A 84 54.30 35.68 -32.43
N ASP A 85 54.53 34.36 -32.37
CA ASP A 85 55.70 33.71 -32.99
C ASP A 85 55.78 33.95 -34.49
N ALA A 86 54.65 33.75 -35.20
CA ALA A 86 54.58 33.98 -36.61
C ALA A 86 54.91 35.46 -37.00
N ILE A 87 54.53 36.43 -36.18
CA ILE A 87 54.83 37.83 -36.39
C ILE A 87 56.29 38.11 -36.04
N ALA A 88 56.86 37.55 -35.03
CA ALA A 88 58.25 37.67 -34.66
C ALA A 88 59.15 37.16 -35.77
N GLU A 89 58.84 36.03 -36.40
CA GLU A 89 59.55 35.47 -37.53
C GLU A 89 59.50 36.37 -38.76
N LEU A 90 58.35 37.01 -39.00
CA LEU A 90 58.21 37.99 -40.13
C LEU A 90 59.02 39.27 -39.91
N ILE A 91 59.21 39.73 -38.66
CA ILE A 91 59.99 40.92 -38.29
C ILE A 91 61.49 40.69 -38.59
N GLU A 92 61.98 39.46 -38.43
CA GLU A 92 63.38 39.14 -38.67
C GLU A 92 63.79 39.14 -40.18
N ASP A 93 62.84 38.91 -41.08
CA ASP A 93 63.09 38.94 -42.54
C ASP A 93 62.70 40.33 -43.17
N PRO A 94 63.64 41.20 -43.50
CA PRO A 94 63.34 42.53 -44.06
C PRO A 94 62.59 42.53 -45.37
N ARG A 95 62.69 41.48 -46.19
CA ARG A 95 61.95 41.34 -47.43
C ARG A 95 60.49 40.99 -47.27
N ARG A 96 60.17 40.35 -46.16
CA ARG A 96 58.76 39.97 -45.77
C ARG A 96 58.15 41.04 -44.89
N ALA A 97 58.94 41.86 -44.20
CA ALA A 97 58.44 42.91 -43.30
C ALA A 97 57.53 43.94 -44.05
N LEU A 98 57.72 44.18 -45.32
CA LEU A 98 56.82 44.99 -46.13
C LEU A 98 55.47 44.36 -46.44
N GLN A 99 55.38 43.03 -46.34
CA GLN A 99 54.10 42.29 -46.44
C GLN A 99 53.36 42.17 -45.07
N VAL A 100 54.06 42.44 -44.00
CA VAL A 100 53.51 42.42 -42.64
C VAL A 100 52.38 43.45 -42.46
N GLY A 101 52.44 44.58 -43.18
CA GLY A 101 51.36 45.58 -43.17
C GLY A 101 50.02 45.07 -43.70
N LEU A 102 49.98 43.96 -44.45
CA LEU A 102 48.75 43.29 -44.88
C LEU A 102 48.30 42.13 -44.03
N ALA A 103 49.18 41.68 -43.13
CA ALA A 103 48.88 40.53 -42.27
C ALA A 103 48.23 40.92 -40.92
N PHE A 104 48.15 42.19 -40.57
CA PHE A 104 47.57 42.70 -39.35
C PHE A 104 46.04 42.83 -39.44
N GLY A 105 45.34 41.76 -39.09
CA GLY A 105 43.94 41.80 -38.72
C GLY A 105 42.95 42.07 -39.86
N GLY A 106 42.67 41.11 -40.68
CA GLY A 106 41.43 41.09 -41.48
C GLY A 106 40.21 40.94 -40.54
N ARG A 107 39.11 41.64 -40.80
CA ARG A 107 37.82 41.58 -40.07
C ARG A 107 37.20 40.20 -39.89
N GLY A 108 37.89 39.10 -40.28
CA GLY A 108 37.42 37.72 -40.20
C GLY A 108 38.25 36.78 -39.33
N SER A 109 39.45 37.20 -38.83
CA SER A 109 40.36 36.29 -38.12
C SER A 109 40.16 36.25 -36.61
N GLY A 110 39.31 37.10 -36.01
CA GLY A 110 39.10 37.18 -34.54
C GLY A 110 40.34 37.57 -33.73
N THR A 111 41.48 37.80 -34.41
CA THR A 111 42.73 38.21 -33.77
C THR A 111 43.28 39.48 -34.46
N PHE A 112 43.79 40.38 -33.66
CA PHE A 112 44.42 41.60 -34.10
C PHE A 112 45.83 41.69 -33.50
N ALA A 113 46.82 42.12 -34.27
CA ALA A 113 48.19 42.20 -33.77
C ALA A 113 48.81 43.59 -34.04
N LEU A 114 49.64 44.01 -33.11
CA LEU A 114 50.39 45.28 -33.17
C LEU A 114 51.87 45.02 -32.86
N VAL A 115 52.75 45.75 -33.54
CA VAL A 115 54.16 45.83 -33.12
C VAL A 115 54.39 47.19 -32.51
N LEU A 116 54.94 47.25 -31.33
CA LEU A 116 55.21 48.47 -30.56
C LEU A 116 56.73 48.66 -30.42
N ARG A 117 57.15 49.93 -30.44
CA ARG A 117 58.48 50.29 -30.00
C ARG A 117 58.55 50.32 -28.47
N PRO A 118 59.76 50.36 -27.91
CA PRO A 118 59.91 50.43 -26.39
C PRO A 118 59.26 51.69 -25.79
N ASP A 119 59.09 52.78 -26.63
CA ASP A 119 58.39 54.00 -26.23
C ASP A 119 56.84 53.88 -26.26
N GLY A 120 56.31 52.67 -26.56
CA GLY A 120 54.89 52.39 -26.65
C GLY A 120 54.25 52.88 -27.98
N ARG A 121 54.98 53.44 -28.92
CA ARG A 121 54.45 53.90 -30.23
C ARG A 121 54.32 52.71 -31.15
N PRO A 122 53.14 52.52 -31.79
CA PRO A 122 52.95 51.44 -32.74
C PRO A 122 53.78 51.67 -34.01
N LEU A 123 54.37 50.57 -34.52
CA LEU A 123 54.95 50.53 -35.83
C LEU A 123 53.83 50.35 -36.84
N ALA A 124 52.95 51.38 -36.95
CA ALA A 124 51.73 51.26 -37.74
C ALA A 124 51.93 51.90 -39.12
N LEU A 125 51.20 51.41 -40.12
CA LEU A 125 51.12 52.07 -41.45
C LEU A 125 50.34 53.40 -41.31
N PRO A 126 50.70 54.42 -42.08
CA PRO A 126 49.96 55.69 -42.06
C PRO A 126 48.47 55.45 -42.40
N GLY A 127 47.55 55.94 -41.54
CA GLY A 127 46.13 55.88 -41.80
C GLY A 127 45.38 54.73 -41.04
N MET A 128 46.07 53.83 -40.28
CA MET A 128 45.44 52.81 -39.47
C MET A 128 44.80 53.46 -38.25
N ARG A 129 43.46 53.27 -38.09
CA ARG A 129 42.71 53.64 -36.87
C ARG A 129 42.71 52.48 -35.91
N LEU A 130 43.32 52.64 -34.78
CA LEU A 130 43.29 51.66 -33.72
C LEU A 130 42.02 51.82 -32.91
N PRO A 131 41.40 50.67 -32.42
CA PRO A 131 40.31 50.72 -31.46
C PRO A 131 40.67 51.47 -30.18
N ALA A 132 39.69 52.13 -29.56
CA ALA A 132 39.93 52.84 -28.30
C ALA A 132 40.34 51.81 -27.21
N GLY A 133 41.51 52.07 -26.56
CA GLY A 133 42.10 51.16 -25.61
C GLY A 133 43.26 50.30 -26.14
N LEU A 134 43.65 50.44 -27.40
CA LEU A 134 44.86 49.84 -27.97
C LEU A 134 45.81 50.94 -28.45
N PRO A 135 47.14 50.78 -28.37
CA PRO A 135 47.80 49.64 -27.66
C PRO A 135 47.64 49.67 -26.13
N ASP A 136 47.59 48.48 -25.48
CA ASP A 136 47.66 48.38 -24.02
C ASP A 136 49.13 48.62 -23.59
N LEU A 137 49.41 49.86 -23.20
CA LEU A 137 50.76 50.28 -22.77
C LEU A 137 51.20 49.62 -21.47
N THR A 138 50.27 49.24 -20.62
CA THR A 138 50.58 48.59 -19.36
C THR A 138 51.04 47.13 -19.61
N SER A 139 50.38 46.41 -20.49
CA SER A 139 50.78 45.07 -20.91
C SER A 139 52.12 45.10 -21.70
N ALA A 140 52.29 46.10 -22.53
CA ALA A 140 53.53 46.28 -23.29
C ALA A 140 54.73 46.58 -22.36
N ALA A 141 54.57 47.44 -21.37
CA ALA A 141 55.60 47.75 -20.39
C ALA A 141 55.97 46.52 -19.53
N ALA A 142 55.01 45.74 -19.11
CA ALA A 142 55.26 44.50 -18.40
C ALA A 142 56.03 43.48 -19.26
N ALA A 143 55.69 43.34 -20.53
CA ALA A 143 56.41 42.46 -21.44
C ALA A 143 57.87 42.91 -21.70
N LEU A 144 58.19 44.20 -21.66
CA LEU A 144 59.57 44.70 -21.76
C LEU A 144 60.41 44.27 -20.58
N VAL A 145 59.82 44.16 -19.37
CA VAL A 145 60.53 43.78 -18.15
C VAL A 145 60.59 42.24 -18.01
N ASP A 146 59.46 41.59 -18.08
CA ASP A 146 59.31 40.17 -17.78
C ASP A 146 59.44 39.25 -19.01
N GLY A 147 59.58 39.84 -20.23
CA GLY A 147 59.66 39.14 -21.49
C GLY A 147 58.26 38.85 -22.10
N ARG A 148 57.25 38.62 -21.30
CA ARG A 148 55.88 38.25 -21.70
C ARG A 148 54.84 38.72 -20.68
N ASP A 149 53.67 39.15 -21.18
CA ASP A 149 52.51 39.46 -20.36
C ASP A 149 51.23 39.00 -21.07
N VAL A 150 50.33 38.38 -20.28
CA VAL A 150 49.02 37.96 -20.79
C VAL A 150 47.93 38.47 -19.87
N ARG A 151 47.01 39.23 -20.38
CA ARG A 151 45.91 39.80 -19.58
C ARG A 151 44.58 39.80 -20.32
N VAL A 152 43.51 39.85 -19.55
CA VAL A 152 42.14 39.99 -20.10
C VAL A 152 41.73 41.45 -19.95
N ALA A 153 41.21 42.04 -21.01
CA ALA A 153 40.73 43.41 -21.02
C ALA A 153 39.37 43.51 -21.74
N ARG A 154 38.78 44.69 -21.73
CA ARG A 154 37.62 45.04 -22.52
C ARG A 154 37.96 46.19 -23.47
N ILE A 155 37.71 45.98 -24.74
CA ILE A 155 37.93 47.00 -25.79
C ILE A 155 36.58 47.22 -26.50
N GLU A 156 36.05 48.45 -26.42
CA GLU A 156 34.74 48.81 -26.99
C GLU A 156 33.64 47.76 -26.66
N ASP A 157 33.55 47.37 -25.38
CA ASP A 157 32.64 46.35 -24.87
C ASP A 157 32.90 44.90 -25.31
N VAL A 158 33.89 44.65 -26.16
CA VAL A 158 34.30 43.30 -26.55
C VAL A 158 35.29 42.74 -25.52
N PRO A 159 35.05 41.56 -24.95
CA PRO A 159 36.03 40.92 -24.10
C PRO A 159 37.18 40.38 -24.93
N VAL A 160 38.40 40.78 -24.60
CA VAL A 160 39.59 40.38 -25.32
C VAL A 160 40.66 39.82 -24.39
N ARG A 161 41.53 38.97 -24.94
CA ARG A 161 42.79 38.57 -24.30
C ARG A 161 43.92 39.22 -25.06
N ILE A 162 44.80 39.86 -24.34
CA ILE A 162 45.97 40.57 -24.88
C ILE A 162 47.20 39.79 -24.45
N LEU A 163 47.99 39.33 -25.41
CA LEU A 163 49.31 38.78 -25.24
C LEU A 163 50.31 39.85 -25.69
N SER A 164 51.23 40.23 -24.85
CA SER A 164 52.36 41.10 -25.21
C SER A 164 53.67 40.33 -25.01
N GLU A 165 54.53 40.30 -26.00
CA GLU A 165 55.78 39.56 -25.99
C GLU A 165 56.91 40.43 -26.51
N ARG A 166 58.07 40.43 -25.81
CA ARG A 166 59.28 41.13 -26.21
C ARG A 166 60.01 40.33 -27.30
N VAL A 167 60.23 40.94 -28.43
CA VAL A 167 60.98 40.36 -29.55
C VAL A 167 62.16 41.24 -29.86
N THR A 168 63.38 40.68 -29.85
CA THR A 168 64.60 41.47 -30.20
C THR A 168 64.93 41.26 -31.63
N ALA A 169 64.71 42.35 -32.48
CA ALA A 169 64.99 42.32 -33.90
C ALA A 169 66.43 42.85 -34.18
N ARG A 170 67.25 42.15 -34.98
CA ARG A 170 68.69 42.45 -35.25
C ARG A 170 68.92 43.89 -35.70
N ARG A 171 67.98 44.56 -36.32
CA ARG A 171 68.13 45.92 -36.93
C ARG A 171 67.28 46.99 -36.21
N LEU A 172 66.26 46.59 -35.44
CA LEU A 172 65.30 47.54 -34.86
C LEU A 172 65.37 47.56 -33.33
N GLY A 173 66.23 46.75 -32.76
CA GLY A 173 66.33 46.63 -31.30
C GLY A 173 65.15 45.85 -30.69
N ASP A 174 64.86 46.09 -29.38
CA ASP A 174 63.75 45.50 -28.69
C ASP A 174 62.43 46.11 -29.19
N LEU A 175 61.49 45.22 -29.50
CA LEU A 175 60.10 45.53 -29.89
C LEU A 175 59.16 44.73 -29.05
N VAL A 176 57.88 45.15 -28.95
CA VAL A 176 56.82 44.36 -28.28
C VAL A 176 55.79 43.98 -29.37
N VAL A 177 55.58 42.69 -29.52
CA VAL A 177 54.47 42.15 -30.30
C VAL A 177 53.27 41.99 -29.40
N GLN A 178 52.20 42.73 -29.67
CA GLN A 178 50.95 42.67 -28.92
C GLN A 178 49.87 42.04 -29.79
N VAL A 179 49.40 40.85 -29.38
CA VAL A 179 48.33 40.09 -30.06
C VAL A 179 47.08 40.14 -29.23
N VAL A 180 45.98 40.55 -29.84
CA VAL A 180 44.66 40.69 -29.19
C VAL A 180 43.70 39.68 -29.79
N GLY A 181 43.11 38.82 -28.96
CA GLY A 181 42.12 37.84 -29.41
C GLY A 181 40.73 38.14 -28.83
N ASP A 182 39.71 38.04 -29.64
CA ASP A 182 38.32 38.15 -29.25
C ASP A 182 37.90 36.91 -28.48
N ARG A 183 37.32 37.11 -27.25
CA ARG A 183 36.82 36.07 -26.37
C ARG A 183 35.30 35.91 -26.42
N THR A 184 34.60 36.61 -27.27
CA THR A 184 33.15 36.60 -27.36
C THR A 184 32.60 35.17 -27.58
N ALA A 185 33.23 34.39 -28.46
CA ALA A 185 32.84 32.99 -28.70
C ALA A 185 33.09 32.09 -27.48
N GLU A 186 34.26 32.27 -26.80
CA GLU A 186 34.55 31.54 -25.56
C GLU A 186 33.49 31.81 -24.48
N GLN A 187 33.17 33.12 -24.25
CA GLN A 187 32.18 33.51 -23.25
C GLN A 187 30.78 33.00 -23.56
N ARG A 188 30.33 33.09 -24.82
CA ARG A 188 29.03 32.52 -25.25
C ARG A 188 28.98 31.03 -25.00
N THR A 189 30.04 30.29 -25.34
CA THR A 189 30.10 28.83 -25.06
C THR A 189 29.97 28.54 -23.58
N LEU A 190 30.69 29.29 -22.74
CA LEU A 190 30.59 29.11 -21.27
C LEU A 190 29.22 29.49 -20.71
N ASP A 191 28.61 30.56 -21.21
CA ASP A 191 27.26 30.98 -20.77
C ASP A 191 26.20 29.95 -21.19
N VAL A 192 26.26 29.44 -22.42
CA VAL A 192 25.37 28.37 -22.88
C VAL A 192 25.57 27.11 -22.02
N LEU A 193 26.83 26.71 -21.81
CA LEU A 193 27.15 25.56 -20.97
C LEU A 193 26.59 25.72 -19.53
N ARG A 194 26.75 26.92 -18.95
CA ARG A 194 26.20 27.23 -17.61
C ARG A 194 24.69 27.08 -17.56
N VAL A 195 23.97 27.63 -18.54
CA VAL A 195 22.51 27.53 -18.64
C VAL A 195 22.08 26.07 -18.80
N VAL A 196 22.72 25.31 -19.70
CA VAL A 196 22.41 23.88 -19.93
C VAL A 196 22.63 23.06 -18.67
N LEU A 197 23.75 23.26 -17.95
CA LEU A 197 24.04 22.55 -16.70
C LEU A 197 23.03 22.88 -15.60
N LEU A 198 22.66 24.17 -15.44
CA LEU A 198 21.69 24.58 -14.42
C LEU A 198 20.30 24.07 -14.71
N VAL A 199 19.81 24.25 -15.94
CA VAL A 199 18.48 23.79 -16.36
C VAL A 199 18.41 22.26 -16.34
N GLY A 200 19.44 21.59 -16.87
CA GLY A 200 19.53 20.12 -16.86
C GLY A 200 19.55 19.55 -15.43
N SER A 201 20.31 20.17 -14.52
CA SER A 201 20.36 19.77 -13.11
C SER A 201 19.00 19.94 -12.42
N LEU A 202 18.30 21.03 -12.67
CA LEU A 202 16.97 21.28 -12.12
C LEU A 202 15.95 20.26 -12.66
N LEU A 203 15.93 20.02 -13.96
CA LEU A 203 15.02 19.03 -14.57
C LEU A 203 15.28 17.62 -14.02
N ALA A 204 16.56 17.22 -13.91
CA ALA A 204 16.93 15.93 -13.35
C ALA A 204 16.50 15.79 -11.87
N ALA A 205 16.66 16.86 -11.06
CA ALA A 205 16.21 16.87 -9.66
C ALA A 205 14.68 16.74 -9.54
N VAL A 206 13.92 17.42 -10.39
CA VAL A 206 12.46 17.32 -10.47
C VAL A 206 12.04 15.90 -10.88
N ALA A 207 12.68 15.34 -11.92
CA ALA A 207 12.41 13.97 -12.38
C ALA A 207 12.71 12.92 -11.29
N ALA A 208 13.85 13.06 -10.60
CA ALA A 208 14.21 12.21 -9.48
C ALA A 208 13.20 12.29 -8.32
N GLY A 209 12.75 13.50 -7.99
CA GLY A 209 11.69 13.72 -6.99
C GLY A 209 10.35 13.09 -7.38
N ALA A 210 9.95 13.24 -8.65
CA ALA A 210 8.73 12.62 -9.18
C ALA A 210 8.81 11.09 -9.17
N ALA A 211 9.94 10.52 -9.60
CA ALA A 211 10.18 9.07 -9.54
C ALA A 211 10.15 8.54 -8.10
N ALA A 212 10.79 9.25 -7.17
CA ALA A 212 10.77 8.89 -5.75
C ALA A 212 9.34 8.95 -5.16
N ALA A 213 8.53 9.96 -5.53
CA ALA A 213 7.14 10.08 -5.11
C ALA A 213 6.27 8.93 -5.68
N TRP A 214 6.46 8.59 -6.94
CA TRP A 214 5.77 7.47 -7.59
C TRP A 214 6.14 6.14 -6.93
N TYR A 215 7.44 5.88 -6.73
CA TYR A 215 7.93 4.68 -6.08
C TYR A 215 7.43 4.55 -4.63
N ALA A 216 7.47 5.65 -3.86
CA ALA A 216 6.98 5.65 -2.48
C ALA A 216 5.48 5.31 -2.41
N ARG A 217 4.66 5.82 -3.34
CA ARG A 217 3.23 5.46 -3.41
C ARG A 217 3.05 3.98 -3.72
N TRP A 218 3.76 3.47 -4.71
CA TRP A 218 3.66 2.07 -5.13
C TRP A 218 4.14 1.11 -4.03
N ALA A 219 5.27 1.38 -3.40
CA ALA A 219 5.85 0.54 -2.35
C ALA A 219 5.04 0.53 -1.05
N LEU A 220 4.26 1.60 -0.75
CA LEU A 220 3.47 1.70 0.47
C LEU A 220 2.06 1.09 0.34
N VAL A 221 1.57 0.78 -0.86
CA VAL A 221 0.27 0.11 -1.06
C VAL A 221 0.20 -1.24 -0.35
N PRO A 222 1.14 -2.19 -0.56
CA PRO A 222 1.08 -3.49 0.11
C PRO A 222 1.12 -3.39 1.64
N VAL A 223 1.87 -2.42 2.18
CA VAL A 223 1.96 -2.20 3.64
C VAL A 223 0.62 -1.71 4.20
N ARG A 224 -0.06 -0.82 3.49
CA ARG A 224 -1.40 -0.36 3.88
C ARG A 224 -2.42 -1.48 3.87
N ASP A 225 -2.40 -2.31 2.83
CA ASP A 225 -3.31 -3.44 2.68
C ASP A 225 -3.06 -4.49 3.78
N ALA A 226 -1.80 -4.79 4.08
CA ALA A 226 -1.43 -5.68 5.18
C ALA A 226 -1.89 -5.15 6.55
N LEU A 227 -1.69 -3.85 6.83
CA LEU A 227 -2.16 -3.23 8.07
C LEU A 227 -3.69 -3.22 8.16
N ALA A 228 -4.40 -2.95 7.06
CA ALA A 228 -5.86 -2.99 7.00
C ALA A 228 -6.37 -4.42 7.28
N ALA A 229 -5.77 -5.44 6.65
CA ALA A 229 -6.09 -6.85 6.86
C ALA A 229 -5.82 -7.28 8.33
N GLN A 230 -4.69 -6.88 8.91
CA GLN A 230 -4.35 -7.16 10.31
C GLN A 230 -5.36 -6.52 11.27
N ARG A 231 -5.74 -5.27 11.06
CA ARG A 231 -6.75 -4.58 11.88
C ARG A 231 -8.13 -5.23 11.77
N ALA A 232 -8.51 -5.65 10.57
CA ALA A 232 -9.75 -6.38 10.34
C ALA A 232 -9.76 -7.74 11.06
N ALA A 233 -8.62 -8.45 11.09
CA ALA A 233 -8.46 -9.70 11.83
C ALA A 233 -8.56 -9.49 13.35
N LEU A 234 -7.88 -8.46 13.88
CA LEU A 234 -7.95 -8.11 15.31
C LEU A 234 -9.36 -7.69 15.74
N ARG A 235 -10.09 -6.94 14.91
CA ARG A 235 -11.49 -6.58 15.19
C ARG A 235 -12.38 -7.81 15.27
N ARG A 236 -12.25 -8.72 14.28
CA ARG A 236 -13.00 -9.99 14.29
C ARG A 236 -12.68 -10.83 15.53
N GLN A 237 -11.42 -10.88 15.95
CA GLN A 237 -11.01 -11.60 17.16
C GLN A 237 -11.58 -10.98 18.44
N ARG A 238 -11.58 -9.64 18.56
CA ARG A 238 -12.17 -8.94 19.72
C ARG A 238 -13.67 -9.15 19.78
N GLN A 239 -14.36 -9.03 18.65
CA GLN A 239 -15.79 -9.27 18.56
C GLN A 239 -16.13 -10.71 18.97
N PHE A 240 -15.40 -11.70 18.44
CA PHE A 240 -15.56 -13.09 18.79
C PHE A 240 -15.39 -13.33 20.31
N ALA A 241 -14.37 -12.73 20.95
CA ALA A 241 -14.16 -12.87 22.40
C ALA A 241 -15.27 -12.20 23.23
N ALA A 242 -15.78 -11.04 22.77
CA ALA A 242 -16.90 -10.36 23.42
C ALA A 242 -18.19 -11.19 23.33
N ASP A 243 -18.54 -11.67 22.14
CA ASP A 243 -19.73 -12.47 21.89
C ASP A 243 -19.68 -13.80 22.66
N ALA A 244 -18.53 -14.49 22.65
CA ALA A 244 -18.31 -15.69 23.44
C ALA A 244 -18.50 -15.43 24.94
N SER A 245 -18.00 -14.30 25.46
CA SER A 245 -18.17 -13.94 26.89
C SER A 245 -19.62 -13.71 27.25
N HIS A 246 -20.40 -13.10 26.37
CA HIS A 246 -21.83 -12.89 26.56
C HIS A 246 -22.60 -14.23 26.56
N GLU A 247 -22.33 -15.11 25.60
CA GLU A 247 -23.00 -16.40 25.47
C GLU A 247 -22.63 -17.39 26.61
N LEU A 248 -21.44 -17.25 27.19
CA LEU A 248 -21.05 -18.03 28.40
C LEU A 248 -21.67 -17.50 29.70
N ARG A 249 -21.89 -16.18 29.81
CA ARG A 249 -22.39 -15.56 31.04
C ARG A 249 -23.83 -15.95 31.33
N THR A 250 -24.67 -16.03 30.33
CA THR A 250 -26.10 -16.34 30.49
C THR A 250 -26.35 -17.70 31.14
N PRO A 251 -25.86 -18.85 30.64
CA PRO A 251 -26.03 -20.15 31.24
C PRO A 251 -25.35 -20.24 32.62
N LEU A 252 -24.22 -19.59 32.81
CA LEU A 252 -23.55 -19.54 34.12
C LEU A 252 -24.41 -18.84 35.17
N ALA A 253 -25.15 -17.77 34.78
CA ALA A 253 -26.06 -17.10 35.70
C ALA A 253 -27.25 -18.00 36.08
N VAL A 254 -27.79 -18.82 35.17
CA VAL A 254 -28.85 -19.79 35.45
C VAL A 254 -28.35 -20.85 36.43
N ILE A 255 -27.16 -21.42 36.15
CA ILE A 255 -26.55 -22.40 37.06
C ILE A 255 -26.34 -21.78 38.46
N ALA A 256 -25.79 -20.56 38.54
CA ALA A 256 -25.56 -19.86 39.79
C ALA A 256 -26.88 -19.65 40.59
N SER A 257 -27.94 -19.26 39.89
CA SER A 257 -29.26 -19.09 40.49
C SER A 257 -29.85 -20.40 41.00
N ALA A 258 -29.74 -21.49 40.24
CA ALA A 258 -30.20 -22.82 40.65
C ALA A 258 -29.41 -23.34 41.86
N VAL A 259 -28.08 -23.19 41.87
CA VAL A 259 -27.23 -23.53 43.02
C VAL A 259 -27.59 -22.72 44.25
N GLU A 260 -27.82 -21.41 44.10
CA GLU A 260 -28.23 -20.55 45.22
C GLU A 260 -29.61 -20.94 45.77
N TYR A 261 -30.55 -21.33 44.90
CA TYR A 261 -31.86 -21.87 45.31
C TYR A 261 -31.68 -23.14 46.14
N LEU A 262 -30.86 -24.09 45.69
CA LEU A 262 -30.57 -25.32 46.43
C LEU A 262 -29.93 -25.04 47.81
N ARG A 263 -29.00 -24.10 47.88
CA ARG A 263 -28.34 -23.72 49.14
C ARG A 263 -29.29 -23.08 50.14
N ARG A 264 -30.33 -22.37 49.68
CA ARG A 264 -31.34 -21.77 50.57
C ARG A 264 -32.39 -22.76 51.07
N HIS A 265 -32.49 -23.93 50.42
CA HIS A 265 -33.50 -24.95 50.78
C HIS A 265 -32.87 -26.31 51.04
N PRO A 266 -31.92 -26.44 52.04
CA PRO A 266 -31.16 -27.64 52.23
C PRO A 266 -32.04 -28.78 52.78
N GLU A 267 -33.18 -28.49 53.42
CA GLU A 267 -34.09 -29.44 54.01
C GLU A 267 -35.09 -30.05 52.99
N ARG A 268 -35.12 -29.55 51.74
CA ARG A 268 -36.07 -30.11 50.78
C ARG A 268 -35.60 -31.45 50.21
N PRO A 269 -36.52 -32.41 50.09
CA PRO A 269 -36.22 -33.69 49.43
C PRO A 269 -35.72 -33.45 47.97
N VAL A 270 -34.83 -34.35 47.55
CA VAL A 270 -34.27 -34.25 46.18
C VAL A 270 -35.35 -34.20 45.08
N GLY A 271 -36.48 -34.91 45.29
CA GLY A 271 -37.60 -34.87 44.34
C GLY A 271 -38.28 -33.50 44.21
N GLU A 272 -38.24 -32.65 45.26
CA GLU A 272 -38.81 -31.30 45.21
C GLU A 272 -37.86 -30.25 44.57
N VAL A 273 -36.59 -30.61 44.45
CA VAL A 273 -35.56 -29.75 43.84
C VAL A 273 -35.04 -30.33 42.51
N ALA A 274 -35.71 -31.37 42.00
CA ALA A 274 -35.32 -32.04 40.75
C ALA A 274 -35.22 -31.08 39.58
N ASP A 275 -36.16 -30.18 39.43
CA ASP A 275 -36.16 -29.15 38.34
C ASP A 275 -34.88 -28.30 38.37
N ALA A 276 -34.43 -27.88 39.56
CA ALA A 276 -33.19 -27.10 39.69
C ALA A 276 -31.93 -27.92 39.35
N LEU A 277 -31.94 -29.21 39.62
CA LEU A 277 -30.85 -30.12 39.23
C LEU A 277 -30.87 -30.39 37.74
N ASP A 278 -32.05 -30.55 37.15
CA ASP A 278 -32.23 -30.73 35.70
C ASP A 278 -31.80 -29.46 34.94
N ASP A 279 -32.13 -28.27 35.45
CA ASP A 279 -31.67 -27.00 34.90
C ASP A 279 -30.14 -26.91 34.91
N ILE A 280 -29.48 -27.27 36.02
CA ILE A 280 -28.00 -27.28 36.09
C ILE A 280 -27.43 -28.28 35.10
N GLY A 281 -28.01 -29.47 34.98
CA GLY A 281 -27.59 -30.50 34.06
C GLY A 281 -27.71 -30.04 32.59
N ALA A 282 -28.86 -29.47 32.23
CA ALA A 282 -29.14 -28.95 30.89
C ALA A 282 -28.18 -27.83 30.51
N GLU A 283 -27.96 -26.83 31.37
CA GLU A 283 -27.07 -25.71 31.11
C GLU A 283 -25.60 -26.09 31.10
N THR A 284 -25.17 -27.07 31.95
CA THR A 284 -23.81 -27.61 31.87
C THR A 284 -23.55 -28.32 30.54
N GLY A 285 -24.50 -29.13 30.08
CA GLY A 285 -24.43 -29.78 28.77
C GLY A 285 -24.40 -28.76 27.61
N ARG A 286 -25.17 -27.67 27.73
CA ARG A 286 -25.17 -26.57 26.78
C ARG A 286 -23.81 -25.83 26.71
N LEU A 287 -23.24 -25.51 27.90
CA LEU A 287 -21.91 -24.91 28.00
C LEU A 287 -20.83 -25.78 27.36
N GLY A 288 -20.87 -27.11 27.60
CA GLY A 288 -19.93 -28.05 26.97
C GLY A 288 -19.96 -27.93 25.43
N ARG A 289 -21.15 -28.02 24.84
CA ARG A 289 -21.32 -27.85 23.39
C ARG A 289 -20.84 -26.47 22.88
N LEU A 290 -21.16 -25.42 23.63
CA LEU A 290 -20.72 -24.05 23.24
C LEU A 290 -19.19 -23.95 23.26
N VAL A 291 -18.51 -24.50 24.24
CA VAL A 291 -17.04 -24.51 24.32
C VAL A 291 -16.44 -25.30 23.15
N ASP A 292 -16.99 -26.48 22.83
CA ASP A 292 -16.54 -27.30 21.71
C ASP A 292 -16.70 -26.55 20.37
N ASP A 293 -17.83 -25.86 20.17
CA ASP A 293 -18.13 -25.05 19.02
C ASP A 293 -17.15 -23.86 18.88
N LEU A 294 -16.85 -23.18 20.00
CA LEU A 294 -15.88 -22.08 20.06
C LEU A 294 -14.45 -22.56 19.73
N LEU A 295 -14.03 -23.71 20.32
CA LEU A 295 -12.72 -24.29 20.04
C LEU A 295 -12.60 -24.73 18.57
N LEU A 296 -13.65 -25.29 17.99
CA LEU A 296 -13.69 -25.65 16.57
C LEU A 296 -13.49 -24.43 15.70
N LEU A 297 -14.25 -23.35 15.93
CA LEU A 297 -14.15 -22.12 15.15
C LEU A 297 -12.79 -21.41 15.33
N ALA A 298 -12.25 -21.38 16.56
CA ALA A 298 -10.93 -20.79 16.82
C ALA A 298 -9.80 -21.56 16.11
N ARG A 299 -9.86 -22.89 16.10
CA ARG A 299 -8.91 -23.74 15.36
C ARG A 299 -9.10 -23.65 13.86
N SER A 300 -10.32 -23.41 13.39
CA SER A 300 -10.62 -23.25 11.98
C SER A 300 -9.95 -21.99 11.36
N ASP A 301 -9.95 -20.89 12.13
CA ASP A 301 -9.35 -19.63 11.72
C ASP A 301 -7.81 -19.71 11.58
N SER A 302 -7.18 -20.57 12.37
CA SER A 302 -5.74 -20.83 12.29
C SER A 302 -5.34 -21.86 11.23
N GLY A 303 -6.32 -22.45 10.53
CA GLY A 303 -6.06 -23.53 9.56
C GLY A 303 -5.62 -24.86 10.20
N ALA A 304 -5.67 -24.96 11.54
CA ALA A 304 -5.15 -26.09 12.29
C ALA A 304 -6.08 -27.33 12.33
N VAL A 305 -7.29 -27.24 11.79
CA VAL A 305 -8.22 -28.38 11.74
C VAL A 305 -7.95 -29.20 10.48
N SER A 306 -7.41 -30.40 10.66
CA SER A 306 -7.34 -31.44 9.64
C SER A 306 -8.63 -32.26 9.66
N LEU A 307 -9.25 -32.46 8.49
CA LEU A 307 -10.39 -33.38 8.35
C LEU A 307 -9.88 -34.77 8.04
N GLU A 308 -10.47 -35.77 8.72
CA GLU A 308 -10.30 -37.17 8.35
C GLU A 308 -11.21 -37.51 7.18
N ARG A 309 -10.67 -37.41 5.95
CA ARG A 309 -11.44 -37.63 4.73
C ARG A 309 -11.52 -39.09 4.36
N LEU A 310 -12.69 -39.67 4.54
CA LEU A 310 -13.00 -41.04 4.18
C LEU A 310 -14.25 -41.08 3.29
N PRO A 311 -14.48 -42.17 2.54
CA PRO A 311 -15.77 -42.40 1.87
C PRO A 311 -16.89 -42.51 2.92
N VAL A 312 -17.88 -41.62 2.84
CA VAL A 312 -18.99 -41.56 3.81
C VAL A 312 -20.32 -41.50 3.03
N ASP A 313 -21.30 -42.28 3.44
CA ASP A 313 -22.65 -42.16 2.93
C ASP A 313 -23.44 -41.07 3.69
N LEU A 314 -23.69 -39.95 3.01
CA LEU A 314 -24.41 -38.82 3.59
C LEU A 314 -25.89 -39.18 3.85
N GLY A 315 -26.47 -40.07 3.08
CA GLY A 315 -27.82 -40.58 3.31
C GLY A 315 -27.95 -41.31 4.67
N ALA A 316 -27.02 -42.22 4.92
CA ALA A 316 -26.97 -42.94 6.22
C ALA A 316 -26.77 -42.00 7.41
N ILE A 317 -25.87 -40.99 7.27
CA ILE A 317 -25.70 -39.95 8.31
C ILE A 317 -27.00 -39.17 8.54
N ALA A 318 -27.73 -38.86 7.49
CA ALA A 318 -28.98 -38.11 7.59
C ALA A 318 -30.08 -38.93 8.32
N GLU A 319 -30.20 -40.21 8.05
CA GLU A 319 -31.11 -41.11 8.77
C GLU A 319 -30.73 -41.21 10.26
N GLU A 320 -29.46 -41.42 10.60
CA GLU A 320 -28.95 -41.46 11.95
C GLU A 320 -29.24 -40.16 12.70
N ALA A 321 -29.05 -39.02 12.04
CA ALA A 321 -29.28 -37.68 12.61
C ALA A 321 -30.75 -37.46 12.95
N VAL A 322 -31.67 -37.91 12.11
CA VAL A 322 -33.12 -37.83 12.35
C VAL A 322 -33.52 -38.77 13.51
N ALA A 323 -33.05 -40.04 13.52
CA ALA A 323 -33.32 -40.97 14.59
C ALA A 323 -32.87 -40.42 15.96
N THR A 324 -31.68 -39.81 16.02
CA THR A 324 -31.16 -39.20 17.26
C THR A 324 -32.01 -38.03 17.76
N ARG A 325 -32.72 -37.34 16.86
CA ARG A 325 -33.56 -36.16 17.17
C ARG A 325 -35.05 -36.46 17.27
N ALA A 326 -35.45 -37.72 17.11
CA ALA A 326 -36.85 -38.14 17.17
C ALA A 326 -37.53 -37.73 18.48
N LYS A 327 -36.82 -37.83 19.63
CA LYS A 327 -37.33 -37.38 20.92
C LYS A 327 -37.57 -35.87 20.96
N LEU A 328 -36.62 -35.07 20.52
CA LEU A 328 -36.73 -33.59 20.44
C LEU A 328 -37.88 -33.16 19.55
N ALA A 329 -38.04 -33.81 18.39
CA ALA A 329 -39.13 -33.53 17.46
C ALA A 329 -40.49 -33.88 18.08
N ALA A 330 -40.60 -35.03 18.77
CA ALA A 330 -41.81 -35.45 19.45
C ALA A 330 -42.19 -34.50 20.61
N GLU A 331 -41.23 -34.06 21.42
CA GLU A 331 -41.47 -33.11 22.52
C GLU A 331 -42.00 -31.75 22.00
N ARG A 332 -41.60 -31.35 20.77
CA ARG A 332 -42.09 -30.16 20.12
C ARG A 332 -43.34 -30.38 19.23
N GLY A 333 -43.75 -31.60 19.08
CA GLY A 333 -44.87 -32.01 18.23
C GLY A 333 -44.59 -31.77 16.73
N VAL A 334 -43.33 -31.82 16.29
CA VAL A 334 -42.92 -31.60 14.91
C VAL A 334 -42.76 -32.94 14.18
N ALA A 335 -43.37 -33.06 13.02
CA ALA A 335 -43.21 -34.24 12.13
C ALA A 335 -41.97 -34.09 11.25
N VAL A 336 -41.10 -35.11 11.25
CA VAL A 336 -39.87 -35.07 10.39
C VAL A 336 -40.04 -36.13 9.30
N GLU A 337 -40.08 -35.68 8.05
CA GLU A 337 -40.11 -36.53 6.84
C GLU A 337 -38.72 -36.68 6.25
N VAL A 338 -38.28 -37.88 5.96
CA VAL A 338 -36.95 -38.20 5.43
C VAL A 338 -37.08 -38.88 4.07
N ARG A 339 -36.32 -38.37 3.11
CA ARG A 339 -36.14 -38.98 1.79
C ARG A 339 -34.66 -38.95 1.44
N VAL A 340 -34.01 -40.08 1.54
CA VAL A 340 -32.58 -40.21 1.29
C VAL A 340 -32.29 -41.27 0.24
N GLU A 341 -31.29 -41.01 -0.56
CA GLU A 341 -30.69 -41.97 -1.47
C GLU A 341 -29.22 -42.19 -1.03
N PRO A 342 -28.66 -43.40 -1.20
CA PRO A 342 -27.26 -43.67 -0.92
C PRO A 342 -26.37 -42.66 -1.67
N SER A 343 -25.61 -41.86 -0.94
CA SER A 343 -24.91 -40.72 -1.51
C SER A 343 -23.50 -40.61 -0.93
N LEU A 344 -22.53 -41.20 -1.66
CA LEU A 344 -21.13 -41.22 -1.21
C LEU A 344 -20.43 -39.87 -1.46
N VAL A 345 -19.85 -39.34 -0.42
CA VAL A 345 -18.99 -38.15 -0.43
C VAL A 345 -17.65 -38.48 0.22
N GLU A 346 -16.59 -37.74 -0.12
CA GLU A 346 -15.32 -37.80 0.59
C GLU A 346 -15.34 -36.80 1.74
N GLY A 347 -15.35 -37.26 2.99
CA GLY A 347 -15.49 -36.36 4.10
C GLY A 347 -15.23 -36.96 5.48
N ASP A 348 -15.27 -36.08 6.48
CA ASP A 348 -15.17 -36.42 7.91
C ASP A 348 -16.58 -36.72 8.43
N ALA A 349 -16.81 -38.00 8.77
CA ALA A 349 -18.12 -38.50 9.22
C ALA A 349 -18.63 -37.76 10.47
N ALA A 350 -17.76 -37.42 11.42
CA ALA A 350 -18.14 -36.71 12.66
C ALA A 350 -18.59 -35.26 12.31
N ARG A 351 -17.90 -34.59 11.40
CA ARG A 351 -18.25 -33.24 10.97
C ARG A 351 -19.50 -33.23 10.11
N LEU A 352 -19.67 -34.20 9.23
CA LEU A 352 -20.90 -34.31 8.43
C LEU A 352 -22.12 -34.62 9.32
N ARG A 353 -22.00 -35.45 10.36
CA ARG A 353 -23.03 -35.61 11.38
C ARG A 353 -23.37 -34.31 12.12
N GLN A 354 -22.35 -33.53 12.48
CA GLN A 354 -22.54 -32.21 13.09
C GLN A 354 -23.25 -31.23 12.14
N LEU A 355 -22.90 -31.22 10.86
CA LEU A 355 -23.58 -30.43 9.83
C LEU A 355 -25.07 -30.75 9.77
N VAL A 356 -25.42 -32.03 9.53
CA VAL A 356 -26.82 -32.46 9.42
C VAL A 356 -27.56 -32.16 10.71
N GLY A 357 -26.92 -32.43 11.85
CA GLY A 357 -27.48 -32.14 13.17
C GLY A 357 -27.82 -30.68 13.38
N ASN A 358 -26.89 -29.77 13.04
CA ASN A 358 -27.13 -28.34 13.20
C ASN A 358 -28.26 -27.81 12.33
N LEU A 359 -28.39 -28.32 11.10
CA LEU A 359 -29.50 -27.96 10.19
C LEU A 359 -30.83 -28.47 10.68
N LEU A 360 -30.89 -29.73 11.17
CA LEU A 360 -32.12 -30.34 11.75
C LEU A 360 -32.54 -29.65 13.03
N ASP A 361 -31.59 -29.39 13.97
CA ASP A 361 -31.88 -28.70 15.22
C ASP A 361 -32.44 -27.30 14.96
N ASN A 362 -31.93 -26.61 13.92
CA ASN A 362 -32.44 -25.32 13.52
C ASN A 362 -33.87 -25.45 12.97
N ALA A 363 -34.13 -26.38 12.06
CA ALA A 363 -35.45 -26.60 11.45
C ALA A 363 -36.51 -27.01 12.52
N ILE A 364 -36.21 -27.98 13.39
CA ILE A 364 -37.12 -28.41 14.46
C ILE A 364 -37.40 -27.28 15.46
N ARG A 365 -36.41 -26.41 15.71
CA ARG A 365 -36.59 -25.28 16.64
C ARG A 365 -37.53 -24.22 16.08
N HIS A 366 -37.46 -23.96 14.78
CA HIS A 366 -38.23 -22.88 14.14
C HIS A 366 -39.55 -23.36 13.53
N ALA A 367 -39.75 -24.65 13.38
CA ALA A 367 -41.05 -25.20 12.99
C ALA A 367 -42.13 -24.85 14.04
N PRO A 368 -43.36 -24.54 13.62
CA PRO A 368 -44.48 -24.30 14.54
C PRO A 368 -44.90 -25.61 15.25
N PRO A 369 -45.62 -25.51 16.38
CA PRO A 369 -46.25 -26.68 16.97
C PRO A 369 -47.12 -27.44 15.98
N ARG A 370 -46.95 -28.75 15.84
CA ARG A 370 -47.55 -29.62 14.80
C ARG A 370 -47.08 -29.31 13.37
N GLY A 371 -45.92 -28.67 13.25
CA GLY A 371 -45.30 -28.35 11.97
C GLY A 371 -44.53 -29.53 11.39
N HIS A 372 -43.92 -29.28 10.24
CA HIS A 372 -43.20 -30.28 9.46
C HIS A 372 -41.78 -29.83 9.16
N VAL A 373 -40.85 -30.78 9.19
CA VAL A 373 -39.50 -30.66 8.71
C VAL A 373 -39.26 -31.73 7.66
N TRP A 374 -38.72 -31.33 6.51
CA TRP A 374 -38.37 -32.25 5.41
C TRP A 374 -36.86 -32.29 5.26
N LEU A 375 -36.31 -33.50 5.26
CA LEU A 375 -34.91 -33.73 4.95
C LEU A 375 -34.81 -34.58 3.67
N ARG A 376 -34.04 -34.11 2.72
CA ARG A 376 -33.75 -34.83 1.48
C ARG A 376 -32.27 -34.93 1.25
N VAL A 377 -31.79 -36.11 0.88
CA VAL A 377 -30.44 -36.36 0.40
C VAL A 377 -30.53 -37.09 -0.92
N GLY A 378 -29.89 -36.60 -1.92
CA GLY A 378 -29.81 -37.20 -3.23
C GLY A 378 -28.82 -36.42 -4.09
N GLY A 379 -28.64 -36.80 -5.32
CA GLY A 379 -27.72 -36.08 -6.19
C GLY A 379 -27.84 -36.43 -7.65
N ASP A 380 -27.37 -35.54 -8.49
CA ASP A 380 -27.06 -35.78 -9.87
C ASP A 380 -25.64 -36.34 -10.05
N GLY A 381 -25.19 -36.66 -11.21
CA GLY A 381 -23.85 -37.22 -11.47
C GLY A 381 -22.69 -36.34 -11.02
N SER A 382 -22.90 -35.06 -10.66
CA SER A 382 -21.87 -34.07 -10.36
C SER A 382 -21.66 -33.83 -8.87
N GLY A 383 -22.68 -34.03 -8.02
CA GLY A 383 -22.64 -33.78 -6.59
C GLY A 383 -23.75 -34.42 -5.81
N VAL A 384 -23.69 -34.29 -4.49
CA VAL A 384 -24.70 -34.71 -3.54
C VAL A 384 -25.33 -33.45 -2.94
N GLU A 385 -26.66 -33.37 -3.00
CA GLU A 385 -27.46 -32.33 -2.40
C GLU A 385 -28.11 -32.83 -1.11
N LEU A 386 -27.92 -32.08 -0.01
CA LEU A 386 -28.68 -32.24 1.23
C LEU A 386 -29.56 -30.99 1.38
N VAL A 387 -30.87 -31.22 1.52
CA VAL A 387 -31.84 -30.14 1.71
C VAL A 387 -32.61 -30.39 3.01
N VAL A 388 -32.65 -29.35 3.87
CA VAL A 388 -33.47 -29.31 5.08
C VAL A 388 -34.44 -28.15 4.95
N GLU A 389 -35.73 -28.44 5.06
CA GLU A 389 -36.82 -27.45 4.97
C GLU A 389 -37.69 -27.53 6.23
N ASP A 390 -38.27 -26.39 6.62
CA ASP A 390 -39.28 -26.27 7.67
C ASP A 390 -40.50 -25.49 7.18
N ASP A 391 -41.59 -25.55 7.89
CA ASP A 391 -42.80 -24.76 7.69
C ASP A 391 -42.96 -23.63 8.70
N GLY A 392 -41.84 -23.18 9.24
CA GLY A 392 -41.76 -22.05 10.17
C GLY A 392 -42.06 -20.68 9.54
N PRO A 393 -41.76 -19.60 10.23
CA PRO A 393 -42.04 -18.22 9.78
C PRO A 393 -41.13 -17.80 8.61
N GLY A 394 -40.11 -18.60 8.24
CA GLY A 394 -39.10 -18.23 7.28
C GLY A 394 -38.12 -17.18 7.78
N ILE A 395 -37.29 -16.67 6.87
CA ILE A 395 -36.22 -15.73 7.17
C ILE A 395 -36.50 -14.42 6.43
N ARG A 396 -36.45 -13.27 7.11
CA ARG A 396 -36.62 -11.97 6.44
C ARG A 396 -35.52 -11.77 5.39
N PRO A 397 -35.84 -11.24 4.19
CA PRO A 397 -34.85 -11.09 3.11
C PRO A 397 -33.58 -10.37 3.50
N GLU A 398 -33.67 -9.33 4.35
CA GLU A 398 -32.52 -8.59 4.86
C GLU A 398 -31.60 -9.44 5.78
N HIS A 399 -32.10 -10.54 6.30
CA HIS A 399 -31.34 -11.44 7.19
C HIS A 399 -30.66 -12.60 6.46
N LEU A 400 -31.15 -12.99 5.28
CA LEU A 400 -30.61 -14.11 4.53
C LEU A 400 -29.08 -14.07 4.31
N PRO A 401 -28.46 -12.90 3.97
CA PRO A 401 -27.02 -12.85 3.81
C PRO A 401 -26.21 -13.08 5.10
N ARG A 402 -26.86 -12.99 6.26
CA ARG A 402 -26.20 -13.00 7.55
C ARG A 402 -26.46 -14.26 8.39
N VAL A 403 -27.33 -15.17 7.95
CA VAL A 403 -27.72 -16.34 8.75
C VAL A 403 -26.57 -17.29 9.07
N PHE A 404 -25.48 -17.22 8.30
CA PHE A 404 -24.26 -18.01 8.51
C PHE A 404 -23.17 -17.24 9.29
N ASP A 405 -23.43 -15.96 9.68
CA ASP A 405 -22.51 -15.20 10.52
C ASP A 405 -22.47 -15.82 11.94
N ARG A 406 -21.28 -15.78 12.56
CA ARG A 406 -21.09 -16.27 13.92
C ARG A 406 -21.89 -15.43 14.91
N PHE A 407 -22.53 -16.09 15.88
CA PHE A 407 -23.39 -15.48 16.91
C PHE A 407 -24.58 -14.70 16.34
N TRP A 408 -24.86 -14.80 15.04
CA TRP A 408 -25.99 -14.10 14.46
C TRP A 408 -27.32 -14.73 14.87
N ARG A 409 -28.25 -13.88 15.29
CA ARG A 409 -29.64 -14.24 15.62
C ARG A 409 -30.57 -13.15 15.10
N ALA A 410 -31.74 -13.54 14.63
CA ALA A 410 -32.76 -12.59 14.24
C ALA A 410 -33.24 -11.80 15.47
N PRO A 411 -33.42 -10.46 15.37
CA PRO A 411 -33.95 -9.67 16.47
C PRO A 411 -35.32 -10.21 16.90
N GLY A 412 -35.50 -10.50 18.20
CA GLY A 412 -36.74 -11.03 18.76
C GLY A 412 -36.99 -12.52 18.51
N ALA A 413 -36.02 -13.26 17.98
CA ALA A 413 -36.17 -14.71 17.81
C ALA A 413 -36.29 -15.40 19.20
N PRO A 414 -37.39 -16.09 19.47
CA PRO A 414 -37.56 -16.84 20.72
C PRO A 414 -36.63 -18.05 20.73
N GLY A 415 -36.10 -18.38 21.89
CA GLY A 415 -35.42 -19.65 22.13
C GLY A 415 -33.92 -19.56 22.36
N GLU A 416 -33.41 -20.68 22.87
CA GLU A 416 -32.02 -20.90 23.29
C GLU A 416 -31.17 -21.35 22.09
N GLY A 417 -30.33 -20.47 21.58
CA GLY A 417 -29.36 -20.81 20.53
C GLY A 417 -28.15 -19.89 20.57
N SER A 418 -26.94 -20.44 20.50
CA SER A 418 -25.69 -19.67 20.51
C SER A 418 -25.43 -18.87 19.21
N GLY A 419 -26.22 -19.07 18.16
CA GLY A 419 -25.93 -18.50 16.85
C GLY A 419 -24.66 -19.06 16.16
N LEU A 420 -24.11 -20.17 16.68
CA LEU A 420 -22.91 -20.80 16.09
C LEU A 420 -23.23 -21.97 15.15
N GLY A 421 -24.37 -22.66 15.33
CA GLY A 421 -24.67 -23.87 14.59
C GLY A 421 -24.66 -23.72 13.08
N LEU A 422 -25.30 -22.66 12.54
CA LEU A 422 -25.29 -22.38 11.09
C LEU A 422 -23.90 -21.91 10.60
N ALA A 423 -23.15 -21.18 11.39
CA ALA A 423 -21.77 -20.77 11.05
C ALA A 423 -20.85 -22.01 10.98
N ILE A 424 -21.02 -22.96 11.90
CA ILE A 424 -20.31 -24.24 11.87
C ILE A 424 -20.73 -25.09 10.67
N ALA A 425 -22.03 -25.14 10.34
CA ALA A 425 -22.51 -25.81 9.17
C ALA A 425 -21.86 -25.27 7.88
N ALA A 426 -21.81 -23.94 7.74
CA ALA A 426 -21.15 -23.30 6.61
C ALA A 426 -19.65 -23.64 6.56
N TRP A 427 -18.94 -23.59 7.68
CA TRP A 427 -17.53 -23.95 7.75
C TRP A 427 -17.28 -25.43 7.38
N ILE A 428 -18.12 -26.35 7.86
CA ILE A 428 -18.00 -27.78 7.53
C ILE A 428 -18.13 -27.95 6.02
N VAL A 429 -19.15 -27.36 5.40
CA VAL A 429 -19.40 -27.45 3.97
C VAL A 429 -18.25 -26.88 3.15
N GLU A 430 -17.75 -25.69 3.50
CA GLU A 430 -16.61 -25.06 2.85
C GLU A 430 -15.35 -25.94 2.91
N ARG A 431 -15.07 -26.52 4.10
CA ARG A 431 -13.90 -27.41 4.28
C ARG A 431 -14.02 -28.73 3.51
N HIS A 432 -15.23 -29.14 3.13
CA HIS A 432 -15.49 -30.30 2.26
C HIS A 432 -15.56 -29.91 0.76
N GLY A 433 -15.25 -28.65 0.43
CA GLY A 433 -15.28 -28.16 -0.96
C GLY A 433 -16.70 -28.00 -1.53
N GLY A 434 -17.70 -27.91 -0.64
CA GLY A 434 -19.11 -27.74 -0.97
C GLY A 434 -19.58 -26.29 -0.95
N ARG A 435 -20.90 -26.13 -1.06
CA ARG A 435 -21.62 -24.85 -0.97
C ARG A 435 -22.87 -25.02 -0.11
N ILE A 436 -23.18 -24.01 0.72
CA ILE A 436 -24.41 -23.94 1.51
C ILE A 436 -25.18 -22.67 1.14
N ALA A 437 -26.49 -22.78 1.08
CA ALA A 437 -27.37 -21.63 0.83
C ALA A 437 -28.61 -21.69 1.71
N ALA A 438 -29.15 -20.52 2.04
CA ALA A 438 -30.42 -20.36 2.75
C ALA A 438 -31.40 -19.59 1.86
N ALA A 439 -32.64 -20.03 1.83
CA ALA A 439 -33.73 -19.40 1.11
C ALA A 439 -35.05 -19.60 1.87
N ASN A 440 -36.10 -18.89 1.47
CA ASN A 440 -37.47 -19.18 1.91
C ASN A 440 -38.16 -20.14 0.93
N ARG A 441 -38.98 -21.02 1.47
CA ARG A 441 -39.86 -21.87 0.64
C ARG A 441 -41.00 -21.06 0.05
N PRO A 442 -41.43 -21.32 -1.18
CA PRO A 442 -42.61 -20.63 -1.76
C PRO A 442 -43.89 -20.83 -0.96
N ALA A 443 -44.02 -21.96 -0.24
CA ALA A 443 -45.18 -22.29 0.60
C ALA A 443 -45.05 -21.77 2.05
N GLY A 444 -44.02 -20.99 2.39
CA GLY A 444 -43.68 -20.54 3.73
C GLY A 444 -42.64 -21.46 4.38
N GLY A 445 -41.88 -20.91 5.35
CA GLY A 445 -40.79 -21.60 6.01
C GLY A 445 -39.42 -21.35 5.39
N ALA A 446 -38.36 -21.88 6.00
CA ALA A 446 -37.00 -21.77 5.51
C ALA A 446 -36.56 -23.04 4.77
N ARG A 447 -35.56 -22.88 3.91
CA ARG A 447 -34.87 -23.95 3.20
C ARG A 447 -33.37 -23.72 3.30
N PHE A 448 -32.65 -24.73 3.77
CA PHE A 448 -31.21 -24.80 3.74
C PHE A 448 -30.78 -25.88 2.76
N SER A 449 -29.96 -25.53 1.77
CA SER A 449 -29.43 -26.47 0.78
C SER A 449 -27.92 -26.51 0.85
N VAL A 450 -27.38 -27.70 0.89
CA VAL A 450 -25.95 -28.02 0.90
C VAL A 450 -25.63 -28.85 -0.32
N TRP A 451 -24.62 -28.46 -1.05
CA TRP A 451 -24.06 -29.24 -2.13
C TRP A 451 -22.63 -29.67 -1.77
N LEU A 452 -22.33 -30.97 -1.93
CA LEU A 452 -20.99 -31.54 -1.70
C LEU A 452 -20.52 -32.28 -2.96
N PRO A 453 -19.21 -32.28 -3.27
CA PRO A 453 -18.66 -33.06 -4.36
C PRO A 453 -18.94 -34.55 -4.13
N ARG A 454 -19.42 -35.25 -5.15
CA ARG A 454 -19.66 -36.71 -5.10
C ARG A 454 -18.29 -37.43 -5.15
N LEU A 455 -18.15 -38.47 -4.35
CA LEU A 455 -17.02 -39.39 -4.52
C LEU A 455 -17.20 -40.15 -5.84
N ALA A 456 -16.28 -39.99 -6.76
CA ALA A 456 -16.26 -40.77 -7.99
C ALA A 456 -15.93 -42.23 -7.59
N VAL A 457 -16.95 -43.10 -7.64
CA VAL A 457 -16.72 -44.54 -7.55
C VAL A 457 -16.10 -44.96 -8.88
N PRO A 458 -14.90 -45.56 -8.92
CA PRO A 458 -14.37 -46.08 -10.16
C PRO A 458 -15.39 -47.12 -10.68
N THR A 459 -15.95 -46.86 -11.84
CA THR A 459 -16.78 -47.87 -12.51
C THR A 459 -15.85 -49.03 -12.83
N GLU A 460 -15.96 -50.14 -12.10
CA GLU A 460 -15.32 -51.39 -12.49
C GLU A 460 -15.76 -51.67 -13.91
N VAL A 461 -14.79 -51.56 -14.82
CA VAL A 461 -14.97 -52.02 -16.24
C VAL A 461 -15.18 -53.54 -16.15
N ARG A 462 -16.39 -53.95 -16.43
CA ARG A 462 -16.70 -55.36 -16.68
C ARG A 462 -16.07 -55.88 -17.97
#